data_5e0d4a4883bfd4d759d6850b5d40c7b4
#
_entry.id   5e0d4a4883bfd4d759d6850b5d40c7b4
#
_cell.length_a   1.000
_cell.length_b   1.000
_cell.length_c   1.000
_cell.angle_alpha   90.00
_cell.angle_beta   90.00
_cell.angle_gamma   90.00
#
_symmetry.space_group_name_H-M   'P 1'
#
loop_
_entity.id
_entity.type
_entity.pdbx_description
1 polymer ?
#
loop_
_entity_poly.entity_id
_entity_poly.type
_entity_poly.pdbx_seq_one_letter_code
_entity_poly.pdbx_strand_id
1 'polypeptide(L)' 'MTEEIRAKANKLAEEIEKTKSDLCNCKIMLENQHKGLFIKSSIGYSLPDDIARGVLKLSKDAIERKLARLEKEYSEL' A
#
# COMPACT_ATOMS: atom_id res chain seq x y z
N MET A 1 2.69 -26.08 16.01
CA MET A 1 3.25 -24.84 15.45
C MET A 1 4.35 -24.34 16.37
N THR A 2 5.52 -24.04 15.84
CA THR A 2 6.63 -23.53 16.63
C THR A 2 6.44 -22.04 16.93
N GLU A 3 7.16 -21.56 17.94
CA GLU A 3 7.13 -20.14 18.28
C GLU A 3 7.63 -19.27 17.12
N GLU A 4 8.63 -19.78 16.39
CA GLU A 4 9.18 -19.09 15.24
C GLU A 4 8.14 -18.90 14.14
N ILE A 5 7.35 -19.93 13.85
CA ILE A 5 6.28 -19.86 12.84
C ILE A 5 5.19 -18.92 13.31
N ARG A 6 4.85 -18.97 14.60
CA ARG A 6 3.83 -18.09 15.16
C ARG A 6 4.25 -16.62 15.07
N ALA A 7 5.49 -16.31 15.43
CA ALA A 7 6.01 -14.95 15.35
C ALA A 7 6.02 -14.46 13.91
N LYS A 8 6.42 -15.32 12.98
CA LYS A 8 6.44 -15.00 11.56
C LYS A 8 5.03 -14.74 11.02
N ALA A 9 4.07 -15.59 11.43
CA ALA A 9 2.66 -15.42 11.04
C ALA A 9 2.10 -14.09 11.55
N ASN A 10 2.39 -13.75 12.81
CA ASN A 10 1.93 -12.49 13.39
C ASN A 10 2.51 -11.28 12.66
N LYS A 11 3.79 -11.33 12.33
CA LYS A 11 4.45 -10.26 11.59
C LYS A 11 3.87 -10.10 10.20
N LEU A 12 3.64 -11.20 9.49
CA LEU A 12 3.02 -11.16 8.17
C LEU A 12 1.58 -10.63 8.23
N ALA A 13 0.82 -11.02 9.25
CA ALA A 13 -0.54 -10.53 9.44
C ALA A 13 -0.56 -9.02 9.64
N GLU A 14 0.38 -8.49 10.44
CA GLU A 14 0.50 -7.04 10.65
C GLU A 14 0.84 -6.32 9.35
N GLU A 15 1.79 -6.86 8.58
CA GLU A 15 2.16 -6.26 7.30
C GLU A 15 1.03 -6.31 6.29
N ILE A 16 0.25 -7.39 6.28
CA ILE A 16 -0.93 -7.51 5.41
C ILE A 16 -1.95 -6.44 5.76
N GLU A 17 -2.25 -6.25 7.04
CA GLU A 17 -3.21 -5.23 7.47
C GLU A 17 -2.74 -3.82 7.10
N LYS A 18 -1.46 -3.53 7.34
CA LYS A 18 -0.89 -2.23 6.98
C LYS A 18 -0.96 -2.01 5.47
N THR A 19 -0.63 -3.03 4.68
CA THR A 19 -0.64 -2.95 3.23
C THR A 19 -2.06 -2.74 2.70
N LYS A 20 -3.05 -3.40 3.29
CA LYS A 20 -4.46 -3.19 2.95
C LYS A 20 -4.89 -1.75 3.23
N SER A 21 -4.45 -1.19 4.36
CA SER A 21 -4.74 0.19 4.70
C SER A 21 -4.11 1.15 3.70
N ASP A 22 -2.85 0.90 3.31
CA ASP A 22 -2.16 1.71 2.31
C ASP A 22 -2.88 1.66 0.96
N LEU A 23 -3.35 0.47 0.57
CA LEU A 23 -4.11 0.29 -0.67
C LEU A 23 -5.41 1.08 -0.64
N CYS A 24 -6.12 1.01 0.48
CA CYS A 24 -7.37 1.75 0.67
C CYS A 24 -7.12 3.25 0.54
N ASN A 25 -6.07 3.75 1.17
CA ASN A 25 -5.70 5.17 1.11
C ASN A 25 -5.36 5.59 -0.33
N CYS A 26 -4.65 4.77 -1.08
CA CYS A 26 -4.35 5.05 -2.48
C CYS A 26 -5.62 5.13 -3.33
N LYS A 27 -6.56 4.22 -3.10
CA LYS A 27 -7.84 4.23 -3.83
C LYS A 27 -8.64 5.49 -3.53
N ILE A 28 -8.68 5.88 -2.25
CA ILE A 28 -9.38 7.11 -1.84
C ILE A 28 -8.74 8.32 -2.52
N MET A 29 -7.42 8.40 -2.53
CA MET A 29 -6.71 9.51 -3.17
C MET A 29 -6.95 9.57 -4.67
N LEU A 30 -7.04 8.41 -5.34
CA LEU A 30 -7.31 8.37 -6.77
C LEU A 30 -8.73 8.87 -7.10
N GLU A 31 -9.67 8.65 -6.19
CA GLU A 31 -11.05 9.11 -6.36
C GLU A 31 -11.22 10.57 -5.93
N ASN A 32 -10.30 11.09 -5.14
CA ASN A 32 -10.39 12.42 -4.56
C ASN A 32 -9.77 13.47 -5.50
N GLN A 33 -10.43 14.63 -5.61
CA GLN A 33 -9.94 15.75 -6.39
C GLN A 33 -8.68 16.39 -5.80
N HIS A 34 -8.41 16.14 -4.52
CA HIS A 34 -7.28 16.75 -3.80
C HIS A 34 -6.06 15.86 -3.67
N LYS A 35 -5.98 14.80 -4.44
CA LYS A 35 -4.84 13.88 -4.40
C LYS A 35 -3.50 14.53 -4.70
N GLY A 36 -3.51 15.54 -5.55
CA GLY A 36 -2.30 16.31 -5.86
C GLY A 36 -1.74 17.02 -4.64
N LEU A 37 -2.61 17.52 -3.76
CA LEU A 37 -2.19 18.17 -2.53
C LEU A 37 -1.49 17.20 -1.59
N PHE A 38 -1.95 15.97 -1.53
CA PHE A 38 -1.31 14.94 -0.71
C PHE A 38 0.12 14.70 -1.19
N ILE A 39 0.32 14.53 -2.48
CA ILE A 39 1.64 14.28 -3.05
C ILE A 39 2.55 15.48 -2.82
N LYS A 40 2.01 16.70 -2.96
CA LYS A 40 2.73 17.92 -2.68
C LYS A 40 3.26 17.91 -1.24
N SER A 41 2.40 17.55 -0.29
CA SER A 41 2.77 17.48 1.13
C SER A 41 3.88 16.46 1.37
N SER A 42 3.81 15.32 0.72
CA SER A 42 4.78 14.23 0.89
C SER A 42 6.13 14.53 0.25
N ILE A 43 6.13 15.19 -0.90
CA ILE A 43 7.35 15.41 -1.70
C ILE A 43 7.90 16.82 -1.49
N GLY A 44 7.08 17.74 -1.03
CA GLY A 44 7.46 19.13 -0.79
C GLY A 44 7.29 20.04 -1.98
N TYR A 45 6.70 19.57 -3.07
CA TYR A 45 6.35 20.39 -4.21
C TYR A 45 5.09 19.87 -4.90
N SER A 46 4.49 20.74 -5.70
CA SER A 46 3.25 20.45 -6.39
C SER A 46 3.50 19.71 -7.70
N LEU A 47 2.76 18.63 -7.92
CA LEU A 47 2.78 17.90 -9.18
C LEU A 47 1.49 18.21 -9.96
N PRO A 48 1.57 18.25 -11.30
CA PRO A 48 0.35 18.32 -12.11
C PRO A 48 -0.57 17.14 -11.82
N ASP A 49 -1.89 17.34 -11.91
CA ASP A 49 -2.86 16.31 -11.54
C ASP A 49 -2.69 15.01 -12.32
N ASP A 50 -2.38 15.07 -13.61
CA ASP A 50 -2.17 13.88 -14.42
C ASP A 50 -0.95 13.08 -13.97
N ILE A 51 0.13 13.77 -13.61
CA ILE A 51 1.35 13.13 -13.08
C ILE A 51 1.09 12.56 -11.70
N ALA A 52 0.42 13.32 -10.85
CA ALA A 52 0.07 12.85 -9.51
C ALA A 52 -0.80 11.59 -9.57
N ARG A 53 -1.76 11.56 -10.47
CA ARG A 53 -2.61 10.39 -10.68
C ARG A 53 -1.80 9.19 -11.17
N GLY A 54 -0.86 9.43 -12.07
CA GLY A 54 0.03 8.37 -12.57
C GLY A 54 0.88 7.77 -11.46
N VAL A 55 1.45 8.62 -10.60
CA VAL A 55 2.24 8.17 -9.45
C VAL A 55 1.38 7.34 -8.50
N LEU A 56 0.17 7.80 -8.20
CA LEU A 56 -0.74 7.06 -7.33
C LEU A 56 -1.16 5.72 -7.93
N LYS A 57 -1.37 5.68 -9.24
CA LYS A 57 -1.73 4.47 -9.93
C LYS A 57 -0.61 3.44 -9.89
N LEU A 58 0.64 3.88 -10.11
CA LEU A 58 1.81 3.02 -10.00
C LEU A 58 1.99 2.52 -8.57
N SER A 59 1.78 3.39 -7.59
CA SER A 59 1.86 3.02 -6.18
C SER A 59 0.81 1.98 -5.83
N LYS A 60 -0.42 2.17 -6.31
CA LYS A 60 -1.51 1.21 -6.09
C LYS A 60 -1.15 -0.16 -6.64
N ASP A 61 -0.65 -0.22 -7.87
CA ASP A 61 -0.26 -1.48 -8.50
C ASP A 61 0.86 -2.16 -7.72
N ALA A 62 1.85 -1.40 -7.26
CA ALA A 62 2.95 -1.92 -6.45
C ALA A 62 2.45 -2.48 -5.12
N ILE A 63 1.52 -1.77 -4.48
CA ILE A 63 0.93 -2.19 -3.21
C ILE A 63 0.11 -3.48 -3.41
N GLU A 64 -0.65 -3.57 -4.50
CA GLU A 64 -1.42 -4.78 -4.80
C GLU A 64 -0.52 -6.00 -4.99
N ARG A 65 0.62 -5.83 -5.67
CA ARG A 65 1.59 -6.92 -5.84
C ARG A 65 2.21 -7.31 -4.51
N LYS A 66 2.54 -6.33 -3.68
CA LYS A 66 3.09 -6.60 -2.35
C LYS A 66 2.10 -7.36 -1.51
N LEU A 67 0.83 -6.95 -1.53
CA LEU A 67 -0.22 -7.61 -0.78
C LEU A 67 -0.39 -9.07 -1.22
N ALA A 68 -0.42 -9.33 -2.52
CA ALA A 68 -0.54 -10.67 -3.06
C ALA A 68 0.62 -11.56 -2.60
N ARG A 69 1.84 -11.02 -2.61
CA ARG A 69 3.02 -11.73 -2.14
C ARG A 69 2.93 -12.06 -0.66
N LEU A 70 2.53 -11.10 0.15
CA LEU A 70 2.40 -11.30 1.60
C LEU A 70 1.32 -12.33 1.93
N GLU A 71 0.21 -12.27 1.24
CA GLU A 71 -0.88 -13.24 1.44
C GLU A 71 -0.45 -14.65 1.04
N LYS A 72 0.33 -14.76 -0.04
CA LYS A 72 0.88 -16.04 -0.46
C LYS A 72 1.85 -16.60 0.59
N GLU A 73 2.76 -15.77 1.06
CA GLU A 73 3.70 -16.17 2.11
C GLU A 73 2.96 -16.63 3.38
N TYR A 74 1.93 -15.91 3.76
CA TYR A 74 1.13 -16.26 4.92
C TYR A 74 0.44 -17.62 4.73
N SER A 75 -0.12 -17.87 3.55
CA SER A 75 -0.83 -19.11 3.27
C SER A 75 0.10 -20.32 3.21
N GLU A 76 1.39 -20.11 2.96
CA GLU A 76 2.39 -21.17 2.90
C GLU A 76 2.99 -21.52 4.26
N LEU A 77 2.65 -20.77 5.28
CA LEU A 77 3.04 -21.11 6.64
C LEU A 77 2.24 -22.32 7.15
#